data_03282dd07e966a80c8756ec48a06b54e
#
_entry.id   03282dd07e966a80c8756ec48a06b54e
#
_cell.length_a   1.000
_cell.length_b   1.000
_cell.length_c   1.000
_cell.angle_alpha   90.00
_cell.angle_beta   90.00
_cell.angle_gamma   90.00
#
_symmetry.space_group_name_H-M   'P 1'
#
loop_
_entity.id
_entity.type
_entity.pdbx_description
1 polymer ?
#
loop_
_entity_poly.entity_id
_entity_poly.type
_entity_poly.pdbx_seq_one_letter_code
_entity_poly.pdbx_strand_id
1 'polypeptide(L)'
;SPVPVWLPILAWVWTAGIAVLLLYTAVSTLRLRYKVREAVRLQGNVYQSERIGSPFVLGTLRPKIYLPYRIDIRDRQHVIAHEQAHLRRGDHLWKPLGFLLLTLHWFNPVMWLSYVLLCRDIELACDEAVIKELGCEQRADYMQALVSCSVNRRKIAACPLAFGEIGVKERVRSVMNYKKPTFWIILVAVIACI
;
A
#
# COMPACT_ATOMS: atom_id res chain seq x y z
N SER A 1 -47.73 5.22 -5.08
CA SER A 1 -47.14 5.74 -6.34
C SER A 1 -46.24 4.69 -6.91
N PRO A 2 -46.34 4.36 -8.22
CA PRO A 2 -45.47 3.37 -8.85
C PRO A 2 -44.00 3.84 -8.78
N VAL A 3 -43.13 2.88 -8.45
CA VAL A 3 -41.67 3.15 -8.38
C VAL A 3 -41.18 3.57 -9.77
N PRO A 4 -40.48 4.71 -9.92
CA PRO A 4 -40.02 5.19 -11.23
C PRO A 4 -39.10 4.14 -11.88
N VAL A 5 -39.30 3.88 -13.18
CA VAL A 5 -38.58 2.85 -13.96
C VAL A 5 -37.05 3.03 -13.96
N TRP A 6 -36.55 4.26 -13.82
CA TRP A 6 -35.11 4.54 -13.77
C TRP A 6 -34.44 4.08 -12.45
N LEU A 7 -35.18 3.94 -11.35
CA LEU A 7 -34.60 3.55 -10.06
C LEU A 7 -34.01 2.13 -10.08
N PRO A 8 -34.70 1.10 -10.59
CA PRO A 8 -34.12 -0.23 -10.71
C PRO A 8 -32.96 -0.27 -11.70
N ILE A 9 -32.97 0.54 -12.76
CA ILE A 9 -31.84 0.62 -13.72
C ILE A 9 -30.58 1.14 -13.01
N LEU A 10 -30.69 2.22 -12.22
CA LEU A 10 -29.56 2.74 -11.46
C LEU A 10 -29.03 1.73 -10.43
N ALA A 11 -29.92 0.99 -9.76
CA ALA A 11 -29.54 -0.06 -8.83
C ALA A 11 -28.74 -1.18 -9.52
N TRP A 12 -29.17 -1.61 -10.71
CA TRP A 12 -28.45 -2.60 -11.52
C TRP A 12 -27.08 -2.09 -11.98
N VAL A 13 -26.97 -0.84 -12.44
CA VAL A 13 -25.68 -0.23 -12.81
C VAL A 13 -24.74 -0.16 -11.62
N TRP A 14 -25.25 0.25 -10.46
CA TRP A 14 -24.46 0.32 -9.22
C TRP A 14 -23.94 -1.05 -8.79
N THR A 15 -24.81 -2.07 -8.72
CA THR A 15 -24.44 -3.44 -8.36
C THR A 15 -23.47 -4.06 -9.37
N ALA A 16 -23.65 -3.81 -10.65
CA ALA A 16 -22.73 -4.29 -11.69
C ALA A 16 -21.32 -3.69 -11.51
N GLY A 17 -21.21 -2.39 -11.22
CA GLY A 17 -19.90 -1.76 -10.94
C GLY A 17 -19.21 -2.35 -9.72
N ILE A 18 -19.94 -2.61 -8.63
CA ILE A 18 -19.41 -3.29 -7.44
C ILE A 18 -18.91 -4.69 -7.83
N ALA A 19 -19.72 -5.47 -8.55
CA ALA A 19 -19.36 -6.83 -8.96
C ALA A 19 -18.08 -6.85 -9.81
N VAL A 20 -17.93 -5.92 -10.75
CA VAL A 20 -16.74 -5.79 -11.60
C VAL A 20 -15.49 -5.50 -10.75
N LEU A 21 -15.56 -4.55 -9.81
CA LEU A 21 -14.41 -4.21 -8.95
C LEU A 21 -14.04 -5.35 -7.99
N LEU A 22 -15.02 -6.05 -7.43
CA LEU A 22 -14.78 -7.21 -6.58
C LEU A 22 -14.18 -8.37 -7.38
N LEU A 23 -14.69 -8.65 -8.58
CA LEU A 23 -14.14 -9.68 -9.46
C LEU A 23 -12.70 -9.36 -9.86
N TYR A 24 -12.44 -8.11 -10.24
CA TYR A 24 -11.08 -7.65 -10.57
C TYR A 24 -10.13 -7.85 -9.38
N THR A 25 -10.55 -7.50 -8.17
CA THR A 25 -9.75 -7.68 -6.95
C THR A 25 -9.50 -9.16 -6.65
N ALA A 26 -10.53 -10.00 -6.77
CA ALA A 26 -10.40 -11.44 -6.57
C ALA A 26 -9.41 -12.05 -7.57
N VAL A 27 -9.56 -11.76 -8.87
CA VAL A 27 -8.66 -12.26 -9.91
C VAL A 27 -7.23 -11.77 -9.69
N SER A 28 -7.03 -10.49 -9.36
CA SER A 28 -5.71 -9.93 -9.09
C SER A 28 -5.04 -10.58 -7.89
N THR A 29 -5.79 -10.79 -6.81
CA THR A 29 -5.30 -11.46 -5.60
C THR A 29 -4.96 -12.94 -5.87
N LEU A 30 -5.79 -13.66 -6.63
CA LEU A 30 -5.52 -15.04 -7.02
C LEU A 30 -4.26 -15.14 -7.89
N ARG A 31 -4.10 -14.25 -8.87
CA ARG A 31 -2.88 -14.19 -9.70
C ARG A 31 -1.64 -13.92 -8.86
N LEU A 32 -1.74 -13.04 -7.87
CA LEU A 32 -0.64 -12.73 -6.96
C LEU A 32 -0.30 -13.93 -6.08
N ARG A 33 -1.32 -14.61 -5.50
CA ARG A 33 -1.14 -15.86 -4.73
C ARG A 33 -0.49 -16.95 -5.57
N TYR A 34 -0.86 -17.09 -6.84
CA TYR A 34 -0.25 -18.04 -7.75
C TYR A 34 1.24 -17.75 -7.98
N LYS A 35 1.61 -16.45 -8.17
CA LYS A 35 3.01 -16.04 -8.35
C LYS A 35 3.91 -16.36 -7.14
N VAL A 36 3.34 -16.33 -5.93
CA VAL A 36 4.10 -16.59 -4.70
C VAL A 36 3.97 -18.01 -4.17
N ARG A 37 3.29 -18.90 -4.90
CA ARG A 37 3.06 -20.29 -4.46
C ARG A 37 4.37 -21.06 -4.21
N GLU A 38 5.39 -20.78 -5.02
CA GLU A 38 6.70 -21.43 -4.96
C GLU A 38 7.73 -20.61 -4.15
N ALA A 39 7.25 -19.62 -3.37
CA ALA A 39 8.14 -18.78 -2.59
C ALA A 39 8.83 -19.57 -1.48
N VAL A 40 10.14 -19.40 -1.37
CA VAL A 40 10.98 -20.06 -0.34
C VAL A 40 10.99 -19.17 0.91
N ARG A 41 10.83 -19.80 2.07
CA ARG A 41 10.91 -19.09 3.36
C ARG A 41 12.36 -18.69 3.64
N LEU A 42 12.59 -17.41 3.89
CA LEU A 42 13.92 -16.88 4.23
C LEU A 42 14.10 -16.84 5.74
N GLN A 43 13.24 -16.13 6.47
CA GLN A 43 13.29 -16.00 7.93
C GLN A 43 11.92 -15.54 8.46
N GLY A 44 11.45 -16.08 9.59
CA GLY A 44 10.18 -15.66 10.21
C GLY A 44 9.00 -15.71 9.23
N ASN A 45 8.40 -14.54 8.96
CA ASN A 45 7.31 -14.34 8.01
C ASN A 45 7.77 -13.79 6.64
N VAL A 46 9.09 -13.78 6.38
CA VAL A 46 9.69 -13.28 5.14
C VAL A 46 9.92 -14.43 4.18
N TYR A 47 9.45 -14.27 2.94
CA TYR A 47 9.54 -15.23 1.85
C TYR A 47 10.20 -14.58 0.64
N GLN A 48 10.83 -15.37 -0.21
CA GLN A 48 11.51 -14.91 -1.42
C GLN A 48 10.98 -15.66 -2.64
N SER A 49 10.76 -14.95 -3.77
CA SER A 49 10.25 -15.53 -5.02
C SER A 49 10.90 -14.86 -6.24
N GLU A 50 11.16 -15.64 -7.28
CA GLU A 50 11.69 -15.14 -8.56
C GLU A 50 10.61 -14.46 -9.41
N ARG A 51 9.35 -14.84 -9.21
CA ARG A 51 8.22 -14.42 -10.06
C ARG A 51 7.67 -13.05 -9.72
N ILE A 52 8.26 -12.37 -8.72
CA ILE A 52 7.84 -11.06 -8.27
C ILE A 52 8.92 -10.02 -8.57
N GLY A 53 8.50 -8.82 -8.96
CA GLY A 53 9.41 -7.73 -9.32
C GLY A 53 9.62 -6.68 -8.24
N SER A 54 8.77 -6.67 -7.20
CA SER A 54 8.85 -5.73 -6.08
C SER A 54 8.46 -6.40 -4.77
N PRO A 55 8.95 -5.90 -3.62
CA PRO A 55 8.50 -6.33 -2.31
C PRO A 55 7.04 -6.00 -2.09
N PHE A 56 6.34 -6.82 -1.31
CA PHE A 56 4.98 -6.55 -0.85
C PHE A 56 4.55 -7.46 0.29
N VAL A 57 3.52 -7.05 1.01
CA VAL A 57 2.84 -7.84 2.04
C VAL A 57 1.58 -8.49 1.45
N LEU A 58 1.38 -9.77 1.70
CA LEU A 58 0.18 -10.50 1.31
C LEU A 58 -0.44 -11.24 2.49
N GLY A 59 -1.77 -11.13 2.61
CA GLY A 59 -2.56 -11.75 3.66
C GLY A 59 -3.06 -10.75 4.69
N THR A 60 -4.32 -10.91 5.15
CA THR A 60 -4.96 -10.07 6.17
C THR A 60 -4.80 -10.64 7.57
N LEU A 61 -5.10 -11.93 7.78
CA LEU A 61 -5.03 -12.58 9.10
C LEU A 61 -3.62 -13.08 9.45
N ARG A 62 -2.88 -13.55 8.46
CA ARG A 62 -1.50 -14.06 8.60
C ARG A 62 -0.63 -13.42 7.53
N PRO A 63 -0.27 -12.15 7.68
CA PRO A 63 0.47 -11.42 6.67
C PRO A 63 1.89 -11.97 6.52
N LYS A 64 2.31 -12.13 5.27
CA LYS A 64 3.63 -12.57 4.87
C LYS A 64 4.29 -11.53 3.99
N ILE A 65 5.57 -11.29 4.20
CA ILE A 65 6.39 -10.39 3.39
C ILE A 65 7.02 -11.20 2.26
N TYR A 66 6.85 -10.75 1.04
CA TYR A 66 7.45 -11.37 -0.14
C TYR A 66 8.48 -10.46 -0.77
N LEU A 67 9.69 -10.97 -0.97
CA LEU A 67 10.83 -10.27 -1.55
C LEU A 67 11.25 -10.88 -2.89
N PRO A 68 11.60 -10.09 -3.90
CA PRO A 68 12.22 -10.61 -5.12
C PRO A 68 13.66 -11.09 -4.87
N TYR A 69 14.10 -12.08 -5.62
CA TYR A 69 15.49 -12.56 -5.56
C TYR A 69 16.53 -11.50 -5.93
N ARG A 70 16.14 -10.54 -6.76
CA ARG A 70 17.05 -9.51 -7.33
C ARG A 70 17.31 -8.31 -6.41
N ILE A 71 16.91 -8.37 -5.13
CA ILE A 71 17.26 -7.31 -4.17
C ILE A 71 18.71 -7.50 -3.73
N ASP A 72 19.49 -6.41 -3.80
CA ASP A 72 20.85 -6.39 -3.25
C ASP A 72 20.81 -6.73 -1.75
N ILE A 73 21.83 -7.46 -1.30
CA ILE A 73 21.95 -7.87 0.09
C ILE A 73 21.99 -6.65 1.02
N ARG A 74 22.60 -5.55 0.57
CA ARG A 74 22.69 -4.29 1.31
C ARG A 74 21.32 -3.63 1.50
N ASP A 75 20.50 -3.61 0.44
CA ASP A 75 19.18 -2.98 0.45
C ASP A 75 18.13 -3.84 1.19
N ARG A 76 18.38 -5.15 1.32
CA ARG A 76 17.41 -6.12 1.86
C ARG A 76 16.91 -5.78 3.24
N GLN A 77 17.79 -5.35 4.15
CA GLN A 77 17.40 -5.02 5.52
C GLN A 77 16.49 -3.82 5.57
N HIS A 78 16.76 -2.79 4.78
CA HIS A 78 15.94 -1.57 4.69
C HIS A 78 14.56 -1.88 4.08
N VAL A 79 14.52 -2.74 3.09
CA VAL A 79 13.27 -3.19 2.47
C VAL A 79 12.43 -4.01 3.46
N ILE A 80 13.04 -4.93 4.19
CA ILE A 80 12.35 -5.71 5.22
C ILE A 80 11.83 -4.79 6.34
N ALA A 81 12.61 -3.79 6.77
CA ALA A 81 12.19 -2.83 7.78
C ALA A 81 10.95 -2.03 7.32
N HIS A 82 10.91 -1.62 6.04
CA HIS A 82 9.77 -0.94 5.44
C HIS A 82 8.52 -1.84 5.42
N GLU A 83 8.62 -3.07 4.93
CA GLU A 83 7.48 -4.00 4.89
C GLU A 83 6.99 -4.39 6.30
N GLN A 84 7.91 -4.49 7.27
CA GLN A 84 7.57 -4.71 8.69
C GLN A 84 6.86 -3.49 9.30
N ALA A 85 7.23 -2.27 8.92
CA ALA A 85 6.53 -1.07 9.35
C ALA A 85 5.08 -1.08 8.89
N HIS A 86 4.80 -1.47 7.63
CA HIS A 86 3.43 -1.68 7.14
C HIS A 86 2.65 -2.68 8.01
N LEU A 87 3.30 -3.78 8.44
CA LEU A 87 2.65 -4.79 9.29
C LEU A 87 2.33 -4.24 10.67
N ARG A 88 3.27 -3.56 11.32
CA ARG A 88 3.09 -2.97 12.65
C ARG A 88 1.99 -1.92 12.68
N ARG A 89 1.84 -1.16 11.60
CA ARG A 89 0.81 -0.12 11.43
C ARG A 89 -0.55 -0.68 11.05
N GLY A 90 -0.63 -1.96 10.67
CA GLY A 90 -1.88 -2.57 10.22
C GLY A 90 -2.33 -2.14 8.83
N ASP A 91 -1.41 -1.62 7.99
CA ASP A 91 -1.73 -1.11 6.66
C ASP A 91 -2.35 -2.17 5.74
N HIS A 92 -2.02 -3.45 5.99
CA HIS A 92 -2.62 -4.61 5.31
C HIS A 92 -4.11 -4.81 5.61
N LEU A 93 -4.67 -4.10 6.60
CA LEU A 93 -6.10 -4.03 6.91
C LEU A 93 -6.71 -2.72 6.40
N TRP A 94 -6.03 -1.59 6.58
CA TRP A 94 -6.54 -0.28 6.21
C TRP A 94 -6.67 -0.09 4.69
N LYS A 95 -5.69 -0.56 3.90
CA LYS A 95 -5.78 -0.49 2.43
C LYS A 95 -6.98 -1.26 1.86
N PRO A 96 -7.23 -2.54 2.24
CA PRO A 96 -8.44 -3.25 1.80
C PRO A 96 -9.74 -2.61 2.27
N LEU A 97 -9.79 -2.07 3.50
CA LEU A 97 -10.97 -1.37 4.01
C LEU A 97 -11.28 -0.11 3.19
N GLY A 98 -10.27 0.72 2.93
CA GLY A 98 -10.42 1.90 2.06
C GLY A 98 -10.86 1.52 0.65
N PHE A 99 -10.33 0.42 0.10
CA PHE A 99 -10.75 -0.08 -1.20
C PHE A 99 -12.20 -0.61 -1.21
N LEU A 100 -12.65 -1.23 -0.12
CA LEU A 100 -14.05 -1.64 0.03
C LEU A 100 -14.99 -0.43 0.00
N LEU A 101 -14.65 0.64 0.74
CA LEU A 101 -15.41 1.89 0.72
C LEU A 101 -15.45 2.51 -0.69
N LEU A 102 -14.31 2.53 -1.38
CA LEU A 102 -14.24 2.94 -2.79
C LEU A 102 -15.15 2.09 -3.67
N THR A 103 -15.14 0.77 -3.49
CA THR A 103 -15.97 -0.16 -4.28
C THR A 103 -17.46 0.12 -4.10
N LEU A 104 -17.92 0.41 -2.87
CA LEU A 104 -19.31 0.78 -2.61
C LEU A 104 -19.71 2.11 -3.24
N HIS A 105 -18.76 3.05 -3.36
CA HIS A 105 -18.99 4.39 -3.90
C HIS A 105 -18.21 4.61 -5.21
N TRP A 106 -18.06 3.56 -6.01
CA TRP A 106 -17.20 3.57 -7.22
C TRP A 106 -17.53 4.67 -8.23
N PHE A 107 -18.77 5.11 -8.27
CA PHE A 107 -19.25 6.17 -9.15
C PHE A 107 -18.84 7.59 -8.69
N ASN A 108 -18.32 7.74 -7.47
CA ASN A 108 -17.95 9.03 -6.91
C ASN A 108 -16.46 9.32 -7.13
N PRO A 109 -16.07 10.32 -7.92
CA PRO A 109 -14.67 10.63 -8.18
C PRO A 109 -13.90 11.08 -6.93
N VAL A 110 -14.59 11.67 -5.93
CA VAL A 110 -13.96 12.06 -4.67
C VAL A 110 -13.48 10.84 -3.89
N MET A 111 -14.19 9.72 -3.95
CA MET A 111 -13.76 8.47 -3.31
C MET A 111 -12.50 7.89 -3.94
N TRP A 112 -12.32 8.03 -5.26
CA TRP A 112 -11.08 7.65 -5.94
C TRP A 112 -9.91 8.50 -5.48
N LEU A 113 -10.11 9.83 -5.43
CA LEU A 113 -9.09 10.75 -4.93
C LEU A 113 -8.73 10.45 -3.48
N SER A 114 -9.74 10.26 -2.61
CA SER A 114 -9.54 9.95 -1.20
C SER A 114 -8.76 8.64 -1.01
N TYR A 115 -9.04 7.61 -1.81
CA TYR A 115 -8.31 6.35 -1.75
C TYR A 115 -6.84 6.50 -2.19
N VAL A 116 -6.58 7.28 -3.25
CA VAL A 116 -5.22 7.58 -3.70
C VAL A 116 -4.45 8.34 -2.61
N LEU A 117 -5.06 9.34 -1.99
CA LEU A 117 -4.45 10.09 -0.89
C LEU A 117 -4.20 9.21 0.34
N LEU A 118 -5.16 8.34 0.71
CA LEU A 118 -4.98 7.37 1.79
C LEU A 118 -3.75 6.47 1.54
N CYS A 119 -3.63 5.90 0.35
CA CYS A 119 -2.48 5.07 0.00
C CYS A 119 -1.16 5.85 0.07
N ARG A 120 -1.18 7.10 -0.38
CA ARG A 120 -0.05 8.03 -0.30
C ARG A 120 0.38 8.27 1.15
N ASP A 121 -0.55 8.62 2.02
CA ASP A 121 -0.27 8.93 3.41
C ASP A 121 0.23 7.70 4.18
N ILE A 122 -0.27 6.51 3.85
CA ILE A 122 0.23 5.24 4.37
C ILE A 122 1.71 5.06 4.03
N GLU A 123 2.13 5.28 2.77
CA GLU A 123 3.53 5.14 2.35
C GLU A 123 4.44 6.16 3.06
N LEU A 124 4.04 7.43 3.10
CA LEU A 124 4.81 8.48 3.77
C LEU A 124 4.97 8.21 5.28
N ALA A 125 3.90 7.80 5.94
CA ALA A 125 3.94 7.46 7.35
C ALA A 125 4.72 6.17 7.65
N CYS A 126 4.78 5.23 6.69
CA CYS A 126 5.65 4.06 6.78
C CYS A 126 7.13 4.45 6.67
N ASP A 127 7.49 5.27 5.68
CA ASP A 127 8.85 5.80 5.54
C ASP A 127 9.29 6.57 6.79
N GLU A 128 8.40 7.40 7.35
CA GLU A 128 8.67 8.13 8.59
C GLU A 128 8.94 7.20 9.78
N ALA A 129 8.16 6.13 9.92
CA ALA A 129 8.34 5.16 10.99
C ALA A 129 9.70 4.44 10.89
N VAL A 130 10.11 4.07 9.68
CA VAL A 130 11.41 3.43 9.43
C VAL A 130 12.56 4.39 9.74
N ILE A 131 12.47 5.66 9.32
CA ILE A 131 13.52 6.65 9.58
C ILE A 131 13.69 6.94 11.07
N LYS A 132 12.59 6.95 11.82
CA LYS A 132 12.63 7.12 13.28
C LYS A 132 13.42 6.01 13.97
N GLU A 133 13.34 4.77 13.44
CA GLU A 133 14.03 3.62 13.99
C GLU A 133 15.50 3.53 13.56
N LEU A 134 15.78 3.78 12.27
CA LEU A 134 17.13 3.68 11.70
C LEU A 134 18.08 4.82 12.12
N GLY A 135 17.54 5.96 12.51
CA GLY A 135 18.33 7.15 12.81
C GLY A 135 18.82 7.92 11.56
N CYS A 136 19.54 9.01 11.82
CA CYS A 136 19.95 9.93 10.74
C CYS A 136 21.04 9.36 9.82
N GLU A 137 21.90 8.50 10.34
CA GLU A 137 23.06 7.96 9.61
C GLU A 137 22.67 7.03 8.47
N GLN A 138 21.64 6.22 8.66
CA GLN A 138 21.20 5.23 7.67
C GLN A 138 20.14 5.76 6.67
N ARG A 139 19.82 7.06 6.72
CA ARG A 139 18.83 7.65 5.80
C ARG A 139 19.24 7.55 4.33
N ALA A 140 20.51 7.76 4.03
CA ALA A 140 21.01 7.69 2.66
C ALA A 140 20.87 6.29 2.08
N ASP A 141 21.24 5.26 2.86
CA ASP A 141 21.15 3.86 2.47
C ASP A 141 19.69 3.43 2.29
N TYR A 142 18.81 3.86 3.22
CA TYR A 142 17.36 3.63 3.09
C TYR A 142 16.78 4.27 1.82
N MET A 143 17.16 5.52 1.51
CA MET A 143 16.72 6.18 0.27
C MET A 143 17.22 5.45 -0.98
N GLN A 144 18.46 4.99 -0.97
CA GLN A 144 19.00 4.19 -2.09
C GLN A 144 18.20 2.91 -2.27
N ALA A 145 17.90 2.18 -1.19
CA ALA A 145 17.07 0.98 -1.23
C ALA A 145 15.66 1.26 -1.78
N LEU A 146 15.02 2.38 -1.40
CA LEU A 146 13.74 2.80 -1.95
C LEU A 146 13.80 3.04 -3.46
N VAL A 147 14.82 3.76 -3.94
CA VAL A 147 15.01 4.03 -5.37
C VAL A 147 15.24 2.73 -6.13
N SER A 148 16.13 1.86 -5.65
CA SER A 148 16.45 0.56 -6.28
C SER A 148 15.20 -0.32 -6.42
N CYS A 149 14.36 -0.38 -5.38
CA CYS A 149 13.12 -1.16 -5.40
C CYS A 149 12.07 -0.58 -6.35
N SER A 150 12.05 0.75 -6.51
CA SER A 150 11.03 1.42 -7.33
C SER A 150 11.25 1.30 -8.82
N VAL A 151 12.48 1.25 -9.28
CA VAL A 151 12.81 1.04 -10.69
C VAL A 151 12.21 -0.29 -11.19
N ASN A 152 12.13 -1.30 -10.34
CA ASN A 152 11.56 -2.61 -10.64
C ASN A 152 10.03 -2.69 -10.49
N ARG A 153 9.38 -1.72 -9.83
CA ARG A 153 7.93 -1.74 -9.53
C ARG A 153 7.01 -1.55 -10.73
N ARG A 154 7.47 -0.96 -11.83
CA ARG A 154 6.64 -0.66 -13.03
C ARG A 154 5.86 -1.85 -13.61
N LYS A 155 6.13 -3.08 -13.18
CA LYS A 155 5.50 -4.31 -13.70
C LYS A 155 4.33 -4.86 -12.87
N ILE A 156 4.02 -4.29 -11.69
CA ILE A 156 2.96 -4.80 -10.79
C ILE A 156 1.74 -3.87 -10.68
N ALA A 157 1.65 -2.84 -11.50
CA ALA A 157 0.55 -1.85 -11.49
C ALA A 157 -0.89 -2.42 -11.73
N ALA A 158 -1.08 -3.73 -11.61
CA ALA A 158 -2.35 -4.39 -11.93
C ALA A 158 -3.15 -4.86 -10.71
N CYS A 159 -2.73 -4.53 -9.47
CA CYS A 159 -3.51 -4.88 -8.29
C CYS A 159 -4.21 -3.63 -7.73
N PRO A 160 -5.55 -3.66 -7.48
CA PRO A 160 -6.27 -2.52 -6.90
C PRO A 160 -5.68 -2.07 -5.56
N LEU A 161 -5.08 -2.98 -4.81
CA LEU A 161 -4.39 -2.70 -3.54
C LEU A 161 -3.03 -2.00 -3.73
N ALA A 162 -2.52 -1.92 -4.97
CA ALA A 162 -1.30 -1.20 -5.35
C ALA A 162 -1.59 0.17 -6.00
N PHE A 163 -2.86 0.56 -6.13
CA PHE A 163 -3.23 1.91 -6.57
C PHE A 163 -2.77 2.95 -5.53
N GLY A 164 -2.24 4.06 -6.01
CA GLY A 164 -1.83 5.18 -5.15
C GLY A 164 -0.38 5.10 -4.67
N GLU A 165 0.45 4.24 -5.26
CA GLU A 165 1.90 4.30 -5.00
C GLU A 165 2.43 5.68 -5.39
N ILE A 166 2.93 6.39 -4.38
CA ILE A 166 3.56 7.70 -4.58
C ILE A 166 4.79 7.53 -5.45
N GLY A 167 5.00 8.49 -6.35
CA GLY A 167 6.25 8.55 -7.09
C GLY A 167 7.44 8.58 -6.13
N VAL A 168 8.46 7.76 -6.40
CA VAL A 168 9.69 7.66 -5.58
C VAL A 168 10.27 9.02 -5.24
N LYS A 169 10.21 9.97 -6.19
CA LYS A 169 10.68 11.33 -6.00
C LYS A 169 10.04 12.02 -4.78
N GLU A 170 8.75 11.81 -4.56
CA GLU A 170 8.03 12.42 -3.44
C GLU A 170 8.40 11.75 -2.12
N ARG A 171 8.53 10.42 -2.10
CA ARG A 171 8.99 9.66 -0.93
C ARG A 171 10.41 10.08 -0.52
N VAL A 172 11.35 10.11 -1.48
CA VAL A 172 12.73 10.57 -1.25
C VAL A 172 12.74 12.00 -0.70
N ARG A 173 11.95 12.92 -1.28
CA ARG A 173 11.84 14.30 -0.79
C ARG A 173 11.30 14.36 0.65
N SER A 174 10.30 13.56 0.97
CA SER A 174 9.74 13.48 2.33
C SER A 174 10.76 12.97 3.34
N VAL A 175 11.50 11.91 2.98
CA VAL A 175 12.58 11.34 3.82
C VAL A 175 13.70 12.36 4.06
N MET A 176 14.13 13.08 3.02
CA MET A 176 15.18 14.10 3.14
C MET A 176 14.76 15.28 4.02
N ASN A 177 13.52 15.72 3.88
CA ASN A 177 13.00 16.91 4.59
C ASN A 177 12.33 16.52 5.94
N TYR A 178 12.45 15.27 6.36
CA TYR A 178 11.83 14.83 7.61
C TYR A 178 12.33 15.65 8.80
N LYS A 179 11.40 16.35 9.45
CA LYS A 179 11.58 17.03 10.73
C LYS A 179 10.63 16.41 11.74
N LYS A 180 11.13 16.13 12.94
CA LYS A 180 10.24 15.61 14.01
C LYS A 180 9.11 16.62 14.22
N PRO A 181 7.82 16.17 14.22
CA PRO A 181 6.71 17.08 14.45
C PRO A 181 6.83 17.72 15.83
N THR A 182 6.62 19.02 15.90
CA THR A 182 6.64 19.76 17.16
C THR A 182 5.35 19.41 17.94
N PHE A 183 5.45 19.18 19.24
CA PHE A 183 4.33 18.80 20.11
C PHE A 183 3.08 19.68 19.91
N TRP A 184 3.25 20.99 19.71
CA TRP A 184 2.18 21.94 19.48
C TRP A 184 1.35 21.65 18.22
N ILE A 185 1.96 21.15 17.16
CA ILE A 185 1.25 20.80 15.91
C ILE A 185 0.30 19.62 16.16
N ILE A 186 0.76 18.64 16.93
CA ILE A 186 -0.06 17.47 17.30
C ILE A 186 -1.23 17.92 18.17
N LEU A 187 -0.99 18.79 19.17
CA LEU A 187 -2.02 19.30 20.04
C LEU A 187 -3.11 20.07 19.28
N VAL A 188 -2.69 20.99 18.38
CA VAL A 188 -3.63 21.76 17.54
C VAL A 188 -4.42 20.83 16.62
N ALA A 189 -3.81 19.82 16.02
CA ALA A 189 -4.49 18.85 15.16
C ALA A 189 -5.55 18.05 15.94
N VAL A 190 -5.23 17.60 17.16
CA VAL A 190 -6.18 16.89 18.04
C VAL A 190 -7.36 17.78 18.41
N ILE A 191 -7.11 19.05 18.79
CA ILE A 191 -8.17 20.00 19.13
C ILE A 191 -9.06 20.31 17.92
N ALA A 192 -8.50 20.37 16.71
CA ALA A 192 -9.26 20.63 15.49
C ALA A 192 -10.12 19.42 15.03
N CYS A 193 -9.83 18.21 15.53
CA CYS A 193 -10.59 16.98 15.24
C CYS A 193 -11.72 16.68 16.25
N ILE A 194 -11.77 17.41 17.37
CA ILE A 194 -12.82 17.31 18.41
C ILE A 194 -13.86 18.40 18.20
#